data_51ac3d8df575c8947d9a3bbfec510929
#
_entry.id   51ac3d8df575c8947d9a3bbfec510929
#
_cell.length_a   1.000
_cell.length_b   1.000
_cell.length_c   1.000
_cell.angle_alpha   90.00
_cell.angle_beta   90.00
_cell.angle_gamma   90.00
#
_symmetry.space_group_name_H-M   'P 1'
#
loop_
_entity.id
_entity.type
_entity.pdbx_description
1 polymer ?
#
loop_
_entity_poly.entity_id
_entity_poly.type
_entity_poly.pdbx_seq_one_letter_code
_entity_poly.pdbx_strand_id
1 'polypeptide(L)'
;MLYRIDYFEENVINPITNREYDATWIIFVLNDEDYNMFCGSINGCAYTLKVSKKYKHWKMSMGDFISFNTSTGKNMIIVASEKDYKDALEEYRGHTSFDKYLREYEDTVLIHSTTRANYENILKEGCLKSWNQLKREKAISEDK
;
A
#
# COMPACT_ATOMS: atom_id res chain seq x y z
N MET A 1 13.74 0.09 -8.92
CA MET A 1 13.84 1.37 -9.65
C MET A 1 12.58 2.19 -9.37
N LEU A 2 12.72 3.51 -9.31
CA LEU A 2 11.62 4.46 -9.10
C LEU A 2 11.46 5.35 -10.34
N TYR A 3 10.25 5.43 -10.86
CA TYR A 3 9.88 6.31 -11.95
C TYR A 3 8.72 7.20 -11.54
N ARG A 4 8.75 8.48 -11.86
CA ARG A 4 7.63 9.41 -11.74
C ARG A 4 7.07 9.71 -13.12
N ILE A 5 5.76 9.68 -13.25
CA ILE A 5 5.02 10.09 -14.45
C ILE A 5 3.87 11.02 -14.04
N ASP A 6 3.45 11.91 -14.94
CA ASP A 6 2.38 12.88 -14.66
C ASP A 6 0.99 12.29 -14.84
N TYR A 7 0.86 11.28 -15.68
CA TYR A 7 -0.42 10.68 -16.03
C TYR A 7 -0.30 9.16 -16.17
N PHE A 8 -1.33 8.44 -15.75
CA PHE A 8 -1.41 7.00 -15.83
C PHE A 8 -2.72 6.57 -16.48
N GLU A 9 -2.62 5.86 -17.59
CA GLU A 9 -3.74 5.11 -18.15
C GLU A 9 -3.72 3.71 -17.60
N GLU A 10 -4.87 3.23 -17.13
CA GLU A 10 -5.05 1.84 -16.67
C GLU A 10 -5.09 0.87 -17.87
N ASN A 11 -4.16 0.99 -18.77
CA ASN A 11 -3.94 0.00 -19.79
C ASN A 11 -2.93 -1.04 -19.31
N VAL A 12 -2.87 -2.15 -20.00
CA VAL A 12 -2.03 -3.30 -19.64
C VAL A 12 -0.53 -3.00 -19.82
N ILE A 13 -0.20 -1.91 -20.52
CA ILE A 13 1.17 -1.63 -20.97
C ILE A 13 1.85 -0.66 -20.02
N ASN A 14 3.01 -1.09 -19.52
CA ASN A 14 3.91 -0.27 -18.75
C ASN A 14 4.57 0.79 -19.66
N PRO A 15 4.39 2.09 -19.40
CA PRO A 15 4.91 3.14 -20.28
C PRO A 15 6.44 3.25 -20.28
N ILE A 16 7.12 2.64 -19.30
CA ILE A 16 8.58 2.66 -19.19
C ILE A 16 9.20 1.54 -20.03
N THR A 17 8.62 0.33 -19.97
CA THR A 17 9.17 -0.86 -20.62
C THR A 17 8.52 -1.22 -21.94
N ASN A 18 7.37 -0.61 -22.24
CA ASN A 18 6.49 -0.94 -23.37
C ASN A 18 6.08 -2.43 -23.40
N ARG A 19 5.90 -3.02 -22.20
CA ARG A 19 5.46 -4.41 -22.00
C ARG A 19 4.33 -4.45 -20.99
N GLU A 20 3.64 -5.57 -20.89
CA GLU A 20 2.66 -5.77 -19.83
C GLU A 20 3.30 -5.66 -18.45
N TYR A 21 2.49 -5.19 -17.48
CA TYR A 21 2.92 -5.19 -16.07
C TYR A 21 2.97 -6.62 -15.54
N ASP A 22 3.97 -6.91 -14.77
CA ASP A 22 4.11 -8.15 -14.00
C ASP A 22 4.12 -7.86 -12.48
N ALA A 23 4.19 -8.91 -11.68
CA ALA A 23 4.16 -8.82 -10.21
C ALA A 23 5.39 -8.13 -9.58
N THR A 24 6.41 -7.79 -10.38
CA THR A 24 7.59 -7.05 -9.90
C THR A 24 7.36 -5.55 -9.85
N TRP A 25 6.30 -5.05 -10.49
CA TRP A 25 5.92 -3.65 -10.52
C TRP A 25 4.86 -3.32 -9.48
N ILE A 26 4.98 -2.12 -8.90
CA ILE A 26 3.97 -1.52 -8.04
C ILE A 26 3.74 -0.06 -8.45
N ILE A 27 2.52 0.40 -8.28
CA ILE A 27 2.09 1.70 -8.78
C ILE A 27 1.41 2.49 -7.66
N PHE A 28 1.83 3.71 -7.45
CA PHE A 28 1.16 4.68 -6.60
C PHE A 28 0.51 5.74 -7.48
N VAL A 29 -0.78 5.96 -7.32
CA VAL A 29 -1.53 6.98 -8.08
C VAL A 29 -2.07 8.01 -7.11
N LEU A 30 -1.64 9.25 -7.24
CA LEU A 30 -2.23 10.39 -6.55
C LEU A 30 -3.30 11.01 -7.44
N ASN A 31 -4.54 11.14 -6.94
CA ASN A 31 -5.66 11.73 -7.66
C ASN A 31 -6.51 12.63 -6.75
N ASP A 32 -7.61 13.18 -7.27
CA ASP A 32 -8.53 14.06 -6.55
C ASP A 32 -9.91 13.40 -6.29
N GLU A 33 -9.99 12.08 -6.38
CA GLU A 33 -11.21 11.30 -6.20
C GLU A 33 -11.77 11.38 -4.77
N ASP A 34 -13.02 10.98 -4.59
CA ASP A 34 -13.71 11.12 -3.31
C ASP A 34 -13.61 9.86 -2.43
N TYR A 35 -12.39 9.47 -2.13
CA TYR A 35 -12.03 8.41 -1.18
C TYR A 35 -10.69 8.76 -0.52
N ASN A 36 -10.29 8.02 0.52
CA ASN A 36 -8.97 8.19 1.10
C ASN A 36 -7.91 7.38 0.35
N MET A 37 -8.06 6.07 0.33
CA MET A 37 -7.16 5.13 -0.35
C MET A 37 -7.93 3.95 -0.92
N PHE A 38 -7.42 3.43 -2.03
CA PHE A 38 -7.93 2.22 -2.67
C PHE A 38 -6.77 1.36 -3.18
N CYS A 39 -6.81 0.07 -2.89
CA CYS A 39 -5.82 -0.90 -3.34
C CYS A 39 -6.43 -1.84 -4.38
N GLY A 40 -5.68 -2.13 -5.41
CA GLY A 40 -6.10 -3.05 -6.45
C GLY A 40 -4.93 -3.67 -7.21
N SER A 41 -5.24 -4.43 -8.23
CA SER A 41 -4.25 -4.97 -9.17
C SER A 41 -4.66 -4.64 -10.59
N ILE A 42 -3.70 -4.32 -11.43
CA ILE A 42 -3.90 -4.20 -12.86
C ILE A 42 -3.83 -5.61 -13.44
N ASN A 43 -4.93 -6.08 -14.03
CA ASN A 43 -5.04 -7.41 -14.63
C ASN A 43 -4.51 -8.57 -13.74
N GLY A 44 -4.60 -8.41 -12.42
CA GLY A 44 -4.11 -9.39 -11.46
C GLY A 44 -2.58 -9.45 -11.31
N CYS A 45 -1.83 -8.59 -11.99
CA CYS A 45 -0.36 -8.64 -12.00
C CYS A 45 0.29 -7.53 -11.15
N ALA A 46 0.13 -6.26 -11.53
CA ALA A 46 0.76 -5.15 -10.81
C ALA A 46 -0.12 -4.66 -9.66
N TYR A 47 0.46 -4.46 -8.49
CA TYR A 47 -0.23 -3.84 -7.37
C TYR A 47 -0.34 -2.33 -7.56
N THR A 48 -1.55 -1.80 -7.41
CA THR A 48 -1.83 -0.37 -7.52
C THR A 48 -2.43 0.17 -6.23
N LEU A 49 -1.82 1.21 -5.68
CA LEU A 49 -2.34 1.99 -4.56
C LEU A 49 -2.77 3.37 -5.08
N LYS A 50 -4.07 3.64 -5.08
CA LYS A 50 -4.63 4.95 -5.40
C LYS A 50 -4.88 5.72 -4.12
N VAL A 51 -4.39 6.92 -4.02
CA VAL A 51 -4.54 7.80 -2.86
C VAL A 51 -5.08 9.15 -3.31
N SER A 52 -6.09 9.64 -2.60
CA SER A 52 -6.68 10.94 -2.89
C SER A 52 -5.90 12.07 -2.21
N LYS A 53 -5.75 13.21 -2.89
CA LYS A 53 -5.24 14.45 -2.27
C LYS A 53 -6.15 15.00 -1.16
N LYS A 54 -7.43 14.60 -1.14
CA LYS A 54 -8.37 14.94 -0.07
C LYS A 54 -8.04 14.19 1.23
N TYR A 55 -7.30 13.09 1.15
CA TYR A 55 -6.82 12.38 2.33
C TYR A 55 -5.72 13.18 3.03
N LYS A 56 -5.97 13.56 4.27
CA LYS A 56 -5.07 14.43 5.08
C LYS A 56 -3.60 13.99 5.06
N HIS A 57 -3.34 12.69 5.01
CA HIS A 57 -2.00 12.10 5.14
C HIS A 57 -1.43 11.54 3.82
N TRP A 58 -1.93 12.00 2.67
CA TRP A 58 -1.49 11.49 1.37
C TRP A 58 0.02 11.60 1.13
N LYS A 59 0.65 12.68 1.64
CA LYS A 59 2.10 12.88 1.50
C LYS A 59 2.90 11.83 2.25
N MET A 60 2.49 11.54 3.50
CA MET A 60 3.10 10.47 4.30
C MET A 60 2.90 9.11 3.64
N SER A 61 1.69 8.83 3.10
CA SER A 61 1.41 7.59 2.39
C SER A 61 2.31 7.41 1.16
N MET A 62 2.56 8.47 0.40
CA MET A 62 3.50 8.42 -0.72
C MET A 62 4.94 8.17 -0.25
N GLY A 63 5.39 8.86 0.79
CA GLY A 63 6.73 8.67 1.35
C GLY A 63 6.96 7.27 1.90
N ASP A 64 6.00 6.73 2.65
CA ASP A 64 6.04 5.35 3.17
C ASP A 64 6.07 4.32 2.04
N PHE A 65 5.22 4.50 1.02
CA PHE A 65 5.19 3.63 -0.15
C PHE A 65 6.55 3.57 -0.85
N ILE A 66 7.16 4.73 -1.08
CA ILE A 66 8.49 4.82 -1.71
C ILE A 66 9.56 4.18 -0.83
N SER A 67 9.61 4.54 0.45
CA SER A 67 10.62 4.06 1.40
C SER A 67 10.57 2.54 1.55
N PHE A 68 9.40 1.99 1.83
CA PHE A 68 9.21 0.55 2.01
C PHE A 68 9.58 -0.23 0.75
N ASN A 69 9.09 0.19 -0.41
CA ASN A 69 9.30 -0.56 -1.64
C ASN A 69 10.72 -0.39 -2.20
N THR A 70 11.40 0.70 -1.90
CA THR A 70 12.84 0.84 -2.14
C THR A 70 13.63 -0.20 -1.34
N SER A 71 13.30 -0.37 -0.06
CA SER A 71 13.98 -1.36 0.80
C SER A 71 13.76 -2.81 0.35
N THR A 72 12.66 -3.09 -0.33
CA THR A 72 12.33 -4.43 -0.88
C THR A 72 12.78 -4.63 -2.34
N GLY A 73 13.43 -3.64 -2.93
CA GLY A 73 13.95 -3.71 -4.32
C GLY A 73 12.89 -3.74 -5.41
N LYS A 74 11.66 -3.30 -5.12
CA LYS A 74 10.56 -3.27 -6.10
C LYS A 74 10.77 -2.18 -7.15
N ASN A 75 10.29 -2.43 -8.37
CA ASN A 75 10.15 -1.41 -9.39
C ASN A 75 8.86 -0.62 -9.14
N MET A 76 8.97 0.70 -9.09
CA MET A 76 7.85 1.58 -8.72
C MET A 76 7.56 2.61 -9.82
N ILE A 77 6.27 2.87 -10.02
CA ILE A 77 5.78 4.04 -10.74
C ILE A 77 5.00 4.91 -9.77
N ILE A 78 5.38 6.18 -9.68
CA ILE A 78 4.65 7.20 -8.92
C ILE A 78 3.95 8.12 -9.90
N VAL A 79 2.61 8.10 -9.89
CA VAL A 79 1.77 8.96 -10.71
C VAL A 79 1.38 10.18 -9.90
N ALA A 80 2.09 11.25 -10.07
CA ALA A 80 1.89 12.52 -9.39
C ALA A 80 2.57 13.66 -10.14
N SER A 81 2.08 14.88 -9.98
CA SER A 81 2.80 16.05 -10.48
C SER A 81 4.19 16.14 -9.82
N GLU A 82 5.14 16.78 -10.50
CA GLU A 82 6.48 16.98 -9.94
C GLU A 82 6.44 17.73 -8.62
N LYS A 83 5.54 18.71 -8.51
CA LYS A 83 5.34 19.48 -7.30
C LYS A 83 4.86 18.61 -6.14
N ASP A 84 3.79 17.83 -6.34
CA ASP A 84 3.22 16.97 -5.30
C ASP A 84 4.23 15.91 -4.83
N TYR A 85 4.98 15.35 -5.77
CA TYR A 85 6.05 14.40 -5.47
C TYR A 85 7.13 15.01 -4.58
N LYS A 86 7.62 16.21 -4.92
CA LYS A 86 8.63 16.92 -4.12
C LYS A 86 8.09 17.29 -2.74
N ASP A 87 6.87 17.84 -2.67
CA ASP A 87 6.21 18.21 -1.41
C ASP A 87 6.05 16.99 -0.47
N ALA A 88 5.70 15.82 -1.04
CA ALA A 88 5.59 14.59 -0.26
C ALA A 88 6.94 14.11 0.31
N LEU A 89 7.99 14.13 -0.50
CA LEU A 89 9.33 13.73 -0.06
C LEU A 89 9.90 14.69 1.00
N GLU A 90 9.65 15.98 0.87
CA GLU A 90 10.09 16.98 1.85
C GLU A 90 9.40 16.77 3.18
N GLU A 91 8.07 16.62 3.19
CA GLU A 91 7.31 16.35 4.40
C GLU A 91 7.74 15.04 5.07
N TYR A 92 7.91 13.98 4.28
CA TYR A 92 8.36 12.66 4.79
C TYR A 92 9.73 12.72 5.46
N ARG A 93 10.69 13.47 4.88
CA ARG A 93 12.01 13.67 5.49
C ARG A 93 11.97 14.42 6.81
N GLY A 94 11.01 15.31 6.99
CA GLY A 94 10.77 16.04 8.24
C GLY A 94 10.23 15.16 9.38
N HIS A 95 9.68 13.98 9.07
CA HIS A 95 9.18 13.02 10.06
C HIS A 95 10.28 12.06 10.50
N THR A 96 10.73 12.22 11.74
CA THR A 96 11.85 11.42 12.29
C THR A 96 11.44 10.05 12.84
N SER A 97 10.13 9.75 12.95
CA SER A 97 9.68 8.44 13.39
C SER A 97 8.22 8.17 12.99
N PHE A 98 7.94 6.93 12.60
CA PHE A 98 6.60 6.39 12.41
C PHE A 98 5.73 6.50 13.67
N ASP A 99 6.34 6.47 14.86
CA ASP A 99 5.65 6.63 16.14
C ASP A 99 4.92 7.97 16.28
N LYS A 100 5.47 9.05 15.74
CA LYS A 100 4.81 10.36 15.77
C LYS A 100 3.56 10.38 14.89
N TYR A 101 3.61 9.69 13.76
CA TYR A 101 2.48 9.52 12.86
C TYR A 101 1.38 8.66 13.48
N LEU A 102 1.74 7.57 14.16
CA LEU A 102 0.79 6.69 14.85
C LEU A 102 0.09 7.37 16.02
N ARG A 103 0.74 8.26 16.75
CA ARG A 103 0.14 8.97 17.88
C ARG A 103 -1.01 9.91 17.50
N GLU A 104 -1.02 10.39 16.25
CA GLU A 104 -2.17 11.16 15.74
C GLU A 104 -3.42 10.29 15.54
N TYR A 105 -3.30 8.97 15.67
CA TYR A 105 -4.36 7.96 15.48
C TYR A 105 -4.62 7.14 16.74
N GLU A 106 -4.33 7.65 17.93
CA GLU A 106 -4.57 6.94 19.20
C GLU A 106 -6.04 6.46 19.34
N ASP A 107 -6.98 7.17 18.71
CA ASP A 107 -8.40 6.79 18.68
C ASP A 107 -8.79 5.95 17.45
N THR A 108 -7.84 5.49 16.64
CA THR A 108 -8.13 4.73 15.43
C THR A 108 -8.45 3.28 15.77
N VAL A 109 -9.67 2.86 15.46
CA VAL A 109 -10.08 1.45 15.56
C VAL A 109 -9.59 0.70 14.33
N LEU A 110 -8.80 -0.35 14.55
CA LEU A 110 -8.44 -1.29 13.49
C LEU A 110 -9.58 -2.28 13.27
N ILE A 111 -10.10 -2.35 12.05
CA ILE A 111 -11.14 -3.30 11.67
C ILE A 111 -10.50 -4.47 10.95
N HIS A 112 -10.67 -5.67 11.50
CA HIS A 112 -10.26 -6.92 10.87
C HIS A 112 -11.48 -7.74 10.48
N SER A 113 -11.70 -7.91 9.18
CA SER A 113 -12.79 -8.75 8.65
C SER A 113 -12.30 -10.19 8.50
N THR A 114 -13.07 -11.14 9.05
CA THR A 114 -12.71 -12.56 9.00
C THR A 114 -13.96 -13.45 9.01
N THR A 115 -13.80 -14.74 8.78
CA THR A 115 -14.91 -15.70 8.93
C THR A 115 -15.24 -15.93 10.41
N ARG A 116 -16.47 -16.39 10.68
CA ARG A 116 -16.89 -16.70 12.05
C ARG A 116 -15.98 -17.74 12.72
N ALA A 117 -15.59 -18.77 12.00
CA ALA A 117 -14.70 -19.81 12.52
C ALA A 117 -13.32 -19.26 12.92
N ASN A 118 -12.74 -18.39 12.08
CA ASN A 118 -11.48 -17.74 12.41
C ASN A 118 -11.62 -16.79 13.60
N TYR A 119 -12.72 -16.07 13.70
CA TYR A 119 -13.01 -15.20 14.85
C TYR A 119 -13.06 -16.00 16.17
N GLU A 120 -13.77 -17.13 16.17
CA GLU A 120 -13.84 -18.02 17.34
C GLU A 120 -12.45 -18.53 17.76
N ASN A 121 -11.59 -18.87 16.79
CA ASN A 121 -10.21 -19.23 17.04
C ASN A 121 -9.37 -18.08 17.60
N ILE A 122 -9.53 -16.86 17.06
CA ILE A 122 -8.84 -15.66 17.57
C ILE A 122 -9.23 -15.40 19.02
N LEU A 123 -10.50 -15.51 19.37
CA LEU A 123 -10.97 -15.35 20.75
C LEU A 123 -10.40 -16.42 21.68
N LYS A 124 -10.36 -17.68 21.23
CA LYS A 124 -9.82 -18.80 22.01
C LYS A 124 -8.33 -18.65 22.29
N GLU A 125 -7.57 -18.17 21.30
CA GLU A 125 -6.13 -17.99 21.39
C GLU A 125 -5.71 -16.66 22.00
N GLY A 126 -6.63 -15.68 22.08
CA GLY A 126 -6.38 -14.34 22.61
C GLY A 126 -5.46 -13.48 21.76
N CYS A 127 -5.19 -13.86 20.52
CA CYS A 127 -4.30 -13.12 19.63
C CYS A 127 -4.66 -13.29 18.15
N LEU A 128 -4.34 -12.28 17.34
CA LEU A 128 -4.40 -12.32 15.89
C LEU A 128 -3.04 -12.75 15.34
N LYS A 129 -2.97 -13.94 14.75
CA LYS A 129 -1.72 -14.49 14.19
C LYS A 129 -1.54 -14.05 12.73
N SER A 130 -0.29 -13.82 12.33
CA SER A 130 0.05 -13.57 10.93
C SER A 130 -0.16 -14.81 10.06
N TRP A 131 -0.41 -14.62 8.76
CA TRP A 131 -0.54 -15.73 7.80
C TRP A 131 0.65 -16.70 7.84
N ASN A 132 1.87 -16.17 7.92
CA ASN A 132 3.07 -16.99 8.00
C ASN A 132 3.17 -17.80 9.30
N GLN A 133 2.67 -17.26 10.40
CA GLN A 133 2.60 -17.99 11.66
C GLN A 133 1.58 -19.11 11.60
N LEU A 134 0.37 -18.84 11.07
CA LEU A 134 -0.67 -19.84 10.88
C LEU A 134 -0.21 -20.98 9.96
N LYS A 135 0.49 -20.69 8.87
CA LYS A 135 1.10 -21.70 8.01
C LYS A 135 2.13 -22.56 8.73
N ARG A 136 3.00 -21.95 9.52
CA ARG A 136 4.01 -22.68 10.30
C ARG A 136 3.38 -23.62 11.34
N GLU A 137 2.32 -23.19 11.96
CA GLU A 137 1.59 -23.97 12.97
C GLU A 137 0.64 -25.01 12.35
N LYS A 138 0.56 -25.10 11.01
CA LYS A 138 -0.38 -25.95 10.26
C LYS A 138 -1.84 -25.73 10.65
N ALA A 139 -2.15 -24.54 11.15
CA ALA A 139 -3.49 -24.15 11.58
C ALA A 139 -4.43 -23.78 10.42
N ILE A 140 -3.89 -23.68 9.19
CA ILE A 140 -4.66 -23.46 7.97
C ILE A 140 -4.62 -24.75 7.19
N SER A 141 -5.77 -25.41 7.07
CA SER A 141 -5.97 -26.42 6.04
C SER A 141 -5.87 -25.72 4.68
N GLU A 142 -5.08 -26.28 3.78
CA GLU A 142 -5.10 -25.88 2.37
C GLU A 142 -6.49 -26.23 1.81
N ASP A 143 -7.44 -25.34 1.99
CA ASP A 143 -8.67 -25.41 1.22
C ASP A 143 -8.31 -25.10 -0.25
N LYS A 144 -8.38 -26.15 -1.04
CA LYS A 144 -8.15 -26.18 -2.47
C LYS A 144 -9.18 -25.37 -3.24
#